data_6411cb8d471aa216fb1bd8cf1db25cef
#
_entry.id   6411cb8d471aa216fb1bd8cf1db25cef
#
_cell.length_a   1.000
_cell.length_b   1.000
_cell.length_c   1.000
_cell.angle_alpha   90.00
_cell.angle_beta   90.00
_cell.angle_gamma   90.00
#
_symmetry.space_group_name_H-M   'P 1'
#
loop_
_entity.id
_entity.type
_entity.pdbx_description
1 polymer ?
#
loop_
_entity_poly.entity_id
_entity_poly.type
_entity_poly.pdbx_seq_one_letter_code
_entity_poly.pdbx_strand_id
1 'polypeptide(L)'
;MTDIPVVGLREPCPCGSGRRYKACHGKARSREAIAHVGRPFEGLASECDWVAFREIVPAATAPLTLAQSTDRTVWLTTVLPLAWPALVRDNGDVFLALQVTTGSGDPSRDAADALLRALDSEPGTPVPPVGLPGPGPRLQDLVADVPLEVTVHENFDYWMADEGSADAPGVRDSLNRANSKVMPTVRLSSVSAAYWVDMGDKTFLRWVLPYPEEQLLNAFARLHAAGKDTLAGVPSRFVGSFRADGLLVPVWELIEDTPAAGCEAAATTYESLLAETLADTSPLTSDERRARAGLQNRQITLR
;
A
#
# COMPACT_ATOMS: atom_id res chain seq x y z
N MET A 1 24.53 1.61 30.35
CA MET A 1 24.44 0.32 29.62
C MET A 1 25.44 0.40 28.49
N THR A 2 26.43 -0.47 28.42
CA THR A 2 27.45 -0.46 27.36
C THR A 2 26.77 -0.80 26.04
N ASP A 3 26.83 0.11 25.11
CA ASP A 3 26.30 -0.05 23.76
C ASP A 3 27.12 -1.12 23.03
N ILE A 4 26.53 -2.28 22.80
CA ILE A 4 27.20 -3.40 22.16
C ILE A 4 27.03 -3.30 20.66
N PRO A 5 28.13 -3.16 19.90
CA PRO A 5 28.07 -2.96 18.46
C PRO A 5 27.33 -4.09 17.74
N VAL A 6 26.56 -3.72 16.72
CA VAL A 6 25.83 -4.67 15.88
C VAL A 6 26.79 -5.34 14.91
N VAL A 7 26.81 -6.67 14.94
CA VAL A 7 27.61 -7.51 14.03
C VAL A 7 26.72 -8.51 13.31
N GLY A 8 27.25 -9.21 12.32
CA GLY A 8 26.51 -10.22 11.57
C GLY A 8 25.90 -11.30 12.49
N LEU A 9 24.69 -11.74 12.19
CA LEU A 9 23.93 -12.69 13.02
C LEU A 9 24.69 -13.98 13.37
N ARG A 10 25.63 -14.40 12.53
CA ARG A 10 26.44 -15.61 12.70
C ARG A 10 27.81 -15.33 13.34
N GLU A 11 28.21 -14.08 13.51
CA GLU A 11 29.48 -13.68 14.10
C GLU A 11 29.45 -13.86 15.63
N PRO A 12 30.65 -13.98 16.26
CA PRO A 12 30.77 -13.96 17.72
C PRO A 12 30.20 -12.67 18.29
N CYS A 13 29.44 -12.79 19.38
CA CYS A 13 28.87 -11.61 20.03
C CYS A 13 29.96 -10.73 20.65
N PRO A 14 30.00 -9.41 20.37
CA PRO A 14 31.02 -8.49 20.92
C PRO A 14 31.01 -8.37 22.45
N CYS A 15 29.98 -8.89 23.13
CA CYS A 15 29.94 -8.92 24.59
C CYS A 15 30.91 -9.92 25.25
N GLY A 16 31.69 -10.69 24.48
CA GLY A 16 32.63 -11.66 25.01
C GLY A 16 32.02 -12.96 25.53
N SER A 17 30.70 -13.20 25.32
CA SER A 17 30.01 -14.41 25.83
C SER A 17 30.37 -15.70 25.10
N GLY A 18 31.18 -15.65 24.03
CA GLY A 18 31.49 -16.80 23.18
C GLY A 18 30.31 -17.33 22.34
N ARG A 19 29.12 -16.75 22.48
CA ARG A 19 27.93 -17.10 21.69
C ARG A 19 27.88 -16.31 20.40
N ARG A 20 27.24 -16.88 19.36
CA ARG A 20 26.93 -16.13 18.14
C ARG A 20 25.97 -14.99 18.45
N TYR A 21 26.11 -13.86 17.75
CA TYR A 21 25.29 -12.65 17.99
C TYR A 21 23.80 -12.95 18.01
N LYS A 22 23.26 -13.72 17.04
CA LYS A 22 21.85 -14.16 17.00
C LYS A 22 21.37 -14.94 18.22
N ALA A 23 22.26 -15.58 18.95
CA ALA A 23 21.95 -16.39 20.13
C ALA A 23 22.21 -15.66 21.45
N CYS A 24 22.68 -14.41 21.37
CA CYS A 24 23.03 -13.53 22.49
C CYS A 24 22.28 -12.20 22.36
N HIS A 25 22.96 -11.09 22.10
CA HIS A 25 22.36 -9.76 22.02
C HIS A 25 21.53 -9.53 20.74
N GLY A 26 21.81 -10.25 19.68
CA GLY A 26 20.96 -10.26 18.48
C GLY A 26 19.59 -10.97 18.65
N LYS A 27 19.41 -11.71 19.76
CA LYS A 27 18.17 -12.43 20.03
C LYS A 27 17.01 -11.49 20.42
N ALA A 28 17.29 -10.43 21.17
CA ALA A 28 16.30 -9.42 21.51
C ALA A 28 15.90 -8.61 20.26
N ARG A 29 16.89 -8.14 19.49
CA ARG A 29 16.66 -7.43 18.24
C ARG A 29 15.91 -8.25 17.17
N SER A 30 16.19 -9.55 17.04
CA SER A 30 15.44 -10.39 16.10
C SER A 30 14.00 -10.68 16.56
N ARG A 31 13.70 -10.54 17.85
CA ARG A 31 12.32 -10.64 18.36
C ARG A 31 11.54 -9.35 18.22
N GLU A 32 12.17 -8.19 18.44
CA GLU A 32 11.55 -6.86 18.23
C GLU A 32 11.34 -6.57 16.72
N ALA A 33 12.26 -7.04 15.87
CA ALA A 33 12.17 -6.88 14.41
C ALA A 33 11.11 -7.78 13.73
N ILE A 34 10.44 -8.66 14.46
CA ILE A 34 9.47 -9.64 13.92
C ILE A 34 8.04 -9.38 14.42
N ALA A 35 7.80 -8.35 15.20
CA ALA A 35 6.43 -7.96 15.57
C ALA A 35 5.68 -7.51 14.32
N HIS A 36 4.94 -8.43 13.70
CA HIS A 36 4.10 -8.12 12.55
C HIS A 36 2.91 -7.27 12.99
N VAL A 37 2.77 -6.10 12.37
CA VAL A 37 1.61 -5.23 12.55
C VAL A 37 0.59 -5.55 11.47
N GLY A 38 -0.53 -6.17 11.86
CA GLY A 38 -1.52 -6.67 10.91
C GLY A 38 -2.23 -5.57 10.11
N ARG A 39 -2.31 -4.34 10.66
CA ARG A 39 -2.93 -3.17 10.02
C ARG A 39 -2.04 -1.94 10.22
N PRO A 40 -0.96 -1.82 9.42
CA PRO A 40 0.09 -0.85 9.67
C PRO A 40 -0.33 0.61 9.47
N PHE A 41 -1.35 0.87 8.66
CA PHE A 41 -1.83 2.23 8.34
C PHE A 41 -3.12 2.61 9.08
N GLU A 42 -3.57 1.77 10.04
CA GLU A 42 -4.74 2.07 10.86
C GLU A 42 -4.57 3.40 11.59
N GLY A 43 -5.60 4.25 11.51
CA GLY A 43 -5.62 5.57 12.14
C GLY A 43 -5.02 6.71 11.30
N LEU A 44 -4.46 6.43 10.11
CA LEU A 44 -4.12 7.48 9.14
C LEU A 44 -5.36 7.90 8.35
N ALA A 45 -5.49 9.20 8.09
CA ALA A 45 -6.47 9.69 7.11
C ALA A 45 -6.23 9.00 5.75
N SER A 46 -7.30 8.62 5.07
CA SER A 46 -7.24 7.86 3.80
C SER A 46 -6.50 6.51 3.90
N GLU A 47 -6.62 5.80 5.02
CA GLU A 47 -5.93 4.51 5.23
C GLU A 47 -6.01 3.58 4.02
N CYS A 48 -7.17 3.50 3.36
CA CYS A 48 -7.37 2.66 2.18
C CYS A 48 -6.48 3.06 1.01
N ASP A 49 -6.21 4.35 0.82
CA ASP A 49 -5.29 4.82 -0.21
C ASP A 49 -3.82 4.53 0.15
N TRP A 50 -3.43 4.58 1.44
CA TRP A 50 -2.10 4.14 1.89
C TRP A 50 -1.87 2.66 1.54
N VAL A 51 -2.85 1.82 1.82
CA VAL A 51 -2.81 0.39 1.44
C VAL A 51 -2.75 0.23 -0.07
N ALA A 52 -3.55 1.00 -0.82
CA ALA A 52 -3.55 0.95 -2.28
C ALA A 52 -2.19 1.35 -2.88
N PHE A 53 -1.55 2.41 -2.36
CA PHE A 53 -0.20 2.84 -2.79
C PHE A 53 0.83 1.74 -2.60
N ARG A 54 0.72 0.99 -1.53
CA ARG A 54 1.68 -0.06 -1.23
C ARG A 54 1.46 -1.34 -2.04
N GLU A 55 0.20 -1.73 -2.28
CA GLU A 55 -0.10 -3.09 -2.71
C GLU A 55 -0.72 -3.19 -4.11
N ILE A 56 -1.40 -2.15 -4.61
CA ILE A 56 -2.22 -2.33 -5.83
C ILE A 56 -2.04 -1.28 -6.91
N VAL A 57 -1.52 -0.09 -6.58
CA VAL A 57 -1.33 0.99 -7.56
C VAL A 57 0.11 0.98 -8.06
N PRO A 58 0.36 0.91 -9.37
CA PRO A 58 1.73 0.84 -9.88
C PRO A 58 2.46 2.19 -9.78
N ALA A 59 1.82 3.28 -10.18
CA ALA A 59 2.43 4.60 -10.29
C ALA A 59 1.48 5.68 -9.77
N ALA A 60 1.75 6.23 -8.60
CA ALA A 60 0.97 7.33 -8.03
C ALA A 60 1.81 8.22 -7.11
N THR A 61 1.36 9.46 -6.93
CA THR A 61 1.89 10.41 -5.95
C THR A 61 0.75 11.07 -5.17
N ALA A 62 1.07 11.54 -3.97
CA ALA A 62 0.20 12.43 -3.19
C ALA A 62 1.06 13.41 -2.39
N PRO A 63 0.68 14.70 -2.28
CA PRO A 63 1.33 15.59 -1.33
C PRO A 63 1.13 15.06 0.09
N LEU A 64 2.18 15.10 0.90
CA LEU A 64 2.14 14.60 2.27
C LEU A 64 2.34 15.74 3.26
N THR A 65 1.31 16.06 4.02
CA THR A 65 1.37 17.05 5.09
C THR A 65 1.88 16.40 6.36
N LEU A 66 2.92 16.98 6.96
CA LEU A 66 3.47 16.50 8.23
C LEU A 66 2.79 17.19 9.41
N ALA A 67 2.71 16.50 10.54
CA ALA A 67 2.17 17.04 11.81
C ALA A 67 3.05 18.18 12.35
N GLN A 68 4.35 18.14 12.11
CA GLN A 68 5.28 19.22 12.38
C GLN A 68 5.65 19.92 11.08
N SER A 69 5.68 21.25 11.10
CA SER A 69 6.07 22.04 9.93
C SER A 69 7.52 21.76 9.53
N THR A 70 7.75 21.67 8.24
CA THR A 70 9.06 21.58 7.59
C THR A 70 9.15 22.64 6.49
N ASP A 71 10.36 23.02 6.13
CA ASP A 71 10.66 23.88 4.98
C ASP A 71 10.70 23.11 3.65
N ARG A 72 10.51 21.78 3.70
CA ARG A 72 10.55 20.89 2.54
C ARG A 72 9.16 20.46 2.12
N THR A 73 8.94 20.36 0.81
CA THR A 73 7.76 19.69 0.27
C THR A 73 7.96 18.17 0.37
N VAL A 74 6.97 17.47 0.89
CA VAL A 74 7.01 16.00 1.03
C VAL A 74 5.95 15.38 0.12
N TRP A 75 6.36 14.38 -0.63
CA TRP A 75 5.51 13.59 -1.52
C TRP A 75 5.51 12.13 -1.09
N LEU A 76 4.33 11.56 -0.95
CA LEU A 76 4.15 10.11 -0.93
C LEU A 76 4.18 9.59 -2.36
N THR A 77 4.85 8.46 -2.60
CA THR A 77 4.84 7.77 -3.88
C THR A 77 4.73 6.26 -3.72
N THR A 78 4.30 5.58 -4.76
CA THR A 78 4.22 4.12 -4.77
C THR A 78 5.60 3.50 -4.74
N VAL A 79 6.43 3.76 -5.75
CA VAL A 79 7.77 3.19 -5.91
C VAL A 79 8.74 4.26 -6.40
N LEU A 80 9.99 4.14 -5.99
CA LEU A 80 11.12 4.94 -6.47
C LEU A 80 12.13 4.08 -7.25
N PRO A 81 13.04 4.69 -8.04
CA PRO A 81 14.13 3.97 -8.69
C PRO A 81 14.85 3.04 -7.71
N LEU A 82 15.20 1.82 -8.17
CA LEU A 82 15.85 0.79 -7.36
C LEU A 82 15.06 0.38 -6.10
N ALA A 83 13.76 0.69 -6.04
CA ALA A 83 12.90 0.49 -4.88
C ALA A 83 13.49 1.11 -3.59
N TRP A 84 14.12 2.26 -3.71
CA TRP A 84 14.59 3.02 -2.56
C TRP A 84 13.42 3.51 -1.71
N PRO A 85 13.57 3.54 -0.38
CA PRO A 85 12.50 3.97 0.51
C PRO A 85 12.25 5.48 0.48
N ALA A 86 13.26 6.29 0.13
CA ALA A 86 13.09 7.71 -0.05
C ALA A 86 14.16 8.31 -0.98
N LEU A 87 13.87 9.52 -1.47
CA LEU A 87 14.76 10.33 -2.31
C LEU A 87 14.57 11.79 -1.93
N VAL A 88 15.68 12.54 -1.82
CA VAL A 88 15.65 14.02 -1.71
C VAL A 88 16.14 14.59 -3.02
N ARG A 89 15.32 15.39 -3.70
CA ARG A 89 15.69 16.05 -4.95
C ARG A 89 16.61 17.24 -4.73
N ASP A 90 17.25 17.72 -5.80
CA ASP A 90 18.15 18.89 -5.77
C ASP A 90 17.46 20.15 -5.26
N ASN A 91 16.16 20.30 -5.49
CA ASN A 91 15.33 21.41 -4.98
C ASN A 91 14.92 21.23 -3.50
N GLY A 92 15.29 20.13 -2.87
CA GLY A 92 14.95 19.79 -1.48
C GLY A 92 13.64 19.04 -1.29
N ASP A 93 12.85 18.79 -2.34
CA ASP A 93 11.63 17.97 -2.24
C ASP A 93 11.96 16.54 -1.83
N VAL A 94 11.18 16.03 -0.88
CA VAL A 94 11.32 14.68 -0.34
C VAL A 94 10.27 13.78 -0.96
N PHE A 95 10.69 12.65 -1.51
CA PHE A 95 9.81 11.57 -1.99
C PHE A 95 9.94 10.36 -1.08
N LEU A 96 8.83 9.92 -0.50
CA LEU A 96 8.72 8.75 0.36
C LEU A 96 8.00 7.63 -0.39
N ALA A 97 8.63 6.47 -0.57
CA ALA A 97 8.04 5.32 -1.24
C ALA A 97 7.50 4.28 -0.26
N LEU A 98 6.39 3.63 -0.64
CA LEU A 98 5.81 2.53 0.14
C LEU A 98 6.17 1.15 -0.41
N GLN A 99 6.40 1.01 -1.73
CA GLN A 99 6.78 -0.25 -2.36
C GLN A 99 8.30 -0.40 -2.34
N VAL A 100 8.80 -1.04 -1.30
CA VAL A 100 10.22 -1.26 -1.05
C VAL A 100 10.54 -2.76 -1.00
N THR A 101 11.80 -3.13 -1.28
CA THR A 101 12.23 -4.55 -1.32
C THR A 101 12.47 -5.17 0.05
N THR A 102 12.71 -4.35 1.06
CA THR A 102 13.03 -4.81 2.41
C THR A 102 12.17 -4.07 3.42
N GLY A 103 11.65 -4.78 4.40
CA GLY A 103 10.84 -4.19 5.47
C GLY A 103 10.92 -5.00 6.75
N SER A 104 10.57 -4.37 7.85
CA SER A 104 10.30 -5.03 9.11
C SER A 104 8.90 -5.68 9.10
N GLY A 105 8.36 -6.02 10.20
CA GLY A 105 6.95 -6.42 10.33
C GLY A 105 5.97 -5.23 10.44
N ASP A 106 6.45 -3.98 10.41
CA ASP A 106 5.64 -2.75 10.50
C ASP A 106 6.01 -1.75 9.39
N PRO A 107 5.32 -1.80 8.24
CA PRO A 107 5.55 -0.88 7.13
C PRO A 107 5.41 0.60 7.49
N SER A 108 4.54 0.95 8.42
CA SER A 108 4.39 2.33 8.89
C SER A 108 5.63 2.83 9.64
N ARG A 109 6.25 1.97 10.43
CA ARG A 109 7.51 2.27 11.12
C ARG A 109 8.68 2.36 10.13
N ASP A 110 8.71 1.47 9.13
CA ASP A 110 9.73 1.48 8.09
C ASP A 110 9.71 2.78 7.27
N ALA A 111 8.53 3.19 6.84
CA ALA A 111 8.32 4.43 6.11
C ALA A 111 8.63 5.67 6.97
N ALA A 112 8.26 5.67 8.24
CA ALA A 112 8.59 6.75 9.17
C ALA A 112 10.10 6.91 9.35
N ASP A 113 10.85 5.82 9.46
CA ASP A 113 12.31 5.86 9.52
C ASP A 113 12.93 6.44 8.25
N ALA A 114 12.43 6.00 7.09
CA ALA A 114 12.89 6.51 5.80
C ALA A 114 12.60 8.02 5.64
N LEU A 115 11.41 8.45 6.05
CA LEU A 115 11.02 9.86 6.03
C LEU A 115 11.92 10.72 6.91
N LEU A 116 12.17 10.32 8.15
CA LEU A 116 13.04 11.07 9.06
C LEU A 116 14.46 11.18 8.52
N ARG A 117 15.00 10.09 7.97
CA ARG A 117 16.33 10.11 7.32
C ARG A 117 16.37 11.02 6.10
N ALA A 118 15.29 11.04 5.31
CA ALA A 118 15.19 11.91 4.14
C ALA A 118 15.13 13.40 4.55
N LEU A 119 14.37 13.72 5.59
CA LEU A 119 14.28 15.09 6.12
C LEU A 119 15.63 15.62 6.65
N ASP A 120 16.49 14.72 7.15
CA ASP A 120 17.84 15.04 7.66
C ASP A 120 18.93 14.95 6.57
N SER A 121 18.59 14.56 5.34
CA SER A 121 19.56 14.39 4.25
C SER A 121 19.72 15.66 3.43
N GLU A 122 20.91 15.85 2.85
CA GLU A 122 21.18 16.95 1.91
C GLU A 122 20.37 16.80 0.62
N PRO A 123 19.98 17.91 -0.06
CA PRO A 123 19.40 17.86 -1.39
C PRO A 123 20.24 17.04 -2.39
N GLY A 124 19.58 16.39 -3.35
CA GLY A 124 20.21 15.52 -4.34
C GLY A 124 20.61 14.15 -3.81
N THR A 125 20.23 13.79 -2.59
CA THR A 125 20.67 12.55 -1.93
C THR A 125 19.59 11.46 -1.99
N PRO A 126 19.89 10.29 -2.58
CA PRO A 126 19.06 9.12 -2.40
C PRO A 126 19.19 8.58 -0.97
N VAL A 127 18.08 8.09 -0.43
CA VAL A 127 18.08 7.46 0.90
C VAL A 127 18.00 5.94 0.70
N PRO A 128 19.15 5.25 0.70
CA PRO A 128 19.18 3.81 0.45
C PRO A 128 18.51 3.04 1.58
N PRO A 129 18.05 1.81 1.32
CA PRO A 129 17.60 0.93 2.38
C PRO A 129 18.78 0.68 3.34
N VAL A 130 18.55 0.90 4.61
CA VAL A 130 19.43 0.47 5.71
C VAL A 130 18.79 -0.75 6.37
N GLY A 131 19.51 -1.44 7.24
CA GLY A 131 18.93 -2.57 7.97
C GLY A 131 17.57 -2.24 8.60
N LEU A 132 16.93 -3.21 9.24
CA LEU A 132 15.62 -3.00 9.86
C LEU A 132 15.68 -1.84 10.88
N PRO A 133 14.70 -0.91 10.86
CA PRO A 133 14.69 0.21 11.79
C PRO A 133 14.57 -0.30 13.24
N GLY A 134 15.20 0.42 14.15
CA GLY A 134 15.01 0.21 15.59
C GLY A 134 13.66 0.79 16.08
N PRO A 135 13.42 0.77 17.40
CA PRO A 135 12.28 1.48 17.99
C PRO A 135 12.26 2.96 17.57
N GLY A 136 11.08 3.49 17.30
CA GLY A 136 10.91 4.87 16.87
C GLY A 136 9.47 5.18 16.48
N PRO A 137 9.17 6.39 16.00
CA PRO A 137 7.83 6.79 15.60
C PRO A 137 7.34 5.98 14.39
N ARG A 138 6.02 5.96 14.24
CA ARG A 138 5.30 5.45 13.08
C ARG A 138 4.81 6.63 12.23
N LEU A 139 4.29 6.39 11.04
CA LEU A 139 3.69 7.44 10.21
C LEU A 139 2.56 8.18 10.95
N GLN A 140 1.78 7.48 11.78
CA GLN A 140 0.72 8.06 12.60
C GLN A 140 1.22 9.17 13.56
N ASP A 141 2.50 9.13 13.91
CA ASP A 141 3.12 10.14 14.80
C ASP A 141 3.71 11.33 14.02
N LEU A 142 3.88 11.19 12.70
CA LEU A 142 4.59 12.16 11.85
C LEU A 142 3.68 12.87 10.85
N VAL A 143 2.63 12.23 10.39
CA VAL A 143 1.74 12.72 9.33
C VAL A 143 0.52 13.41 9.95
N ALA A 144 0.11 14.54 9.37
CA ALA A 144 -1.10 15.22 9.77
C ALA A 144 -2.35 14.41 9.38
N ASP A 145 -3.41 14.55 10.17
CA ASP A 145 -4.70 13.90 9.91
C ASP A 145 -5.47 14.65 8.78
N VAL A 146 -4.91 14.54 7.56
CA VAL A 146 -5.46 15.16 6.34
C VAL A 146 -5.57 14.09 5.26
N PRO A 147 -6.70 14.02 4.52
CA PRO A 147 -6.85 13.07 3.43
C PRO A 147 -5.78 13.22 2.35
N LEU A 148 -5.36 12.10 1.75
CA LEU A 148 -4.44 12.08 0.62
C LEU A 148 -5.12 12.55 -0.66
N GLU A 149 -4.50 13.50 -1.36
CA GLU A 149 -4.87 13.91 -2.71
C GLU A 149 -4.11 13.05 -3.73
N VAL A 150 -4.68 11.91 -4.08
CA VAL A 150 -4.03 10.89 -4.91
C VAL A 150 -4.04 11.28 -6.38
N THR A 151 -2.87 11.34 -6.99
CA THR A 151 -2.67 11.41 -8.44
C THR A 151 -2.09 10.10 -8.96
N VAL A 152 -2.85 9.38 -9.79
CA VAL A 152 -2.37 8.18 -10.48
C VAL A 152 -1.73 8.61 -11.80
N HIS A 153 -0.55 8.05 -12.10
CA HIS A 153 0.23 8.36 -13.30
C HIS A 153 0.21 7.18 -14.29
N GLU A 154 0.25 7.50 -15.57
CA GLU A 154 0.36 6.49 -16.64
C GLU A 154 1.76 5.84 -16.69
N ASN A 155 2.76 6.48 -16.08
CA ASN A 155 4.15 6.07 -16.12
C ASN A 155 4.93 6.63 -14.92
N PHE A 156 6.24 6.38 -14.85
CA PHE A 156 7.13 6.85 -13.81
C PHE A 156 7.89 8.13 -14.15
N ASP A 157 7.41 8.95 -15.10
CA ASP A 157 8.11 10.18 -15.49
C ASP A 157 8.26 11.16 -14.32
N TYR A 158 7.39 11.09 -13.32
CA TYR A 158 7.53 11.85 -12.06
C TYR A 158 8.80 11.52 -11.26
N TRP A 159 9.53 10.44 -11.60
CA TRP A 159 10.85 10.18 -11.00
C TRP A 159 11.88 11.23 -11.41
N MET A 160 11.71 11.84 -12.57
CA MET A 160 12.63 12.82 -13.10
C MET A 160 12.30 14.21 -12.53
N ALA A 161 13.32 14.96 -12.14
CA ALA A 161 13.14 16.30 -11.62
C ALA A 161 12.77 17.30 -12.74
N ASP A 162 13.35 17.09 -13.91
CA ASP A 162 13.15 17.86 -15.12
C ASP A 162 13.45 16.99 -16.36
N GLU A 163 13.16 17.52 -17.56
CA GLU A 163 13.42 16.81 -18.82
C GLU A 163 14.91 16.50 -19.04
N GLY A 164 15.82 17.35 -18.55
CA GLY A 164 17.27 17.18 -18.68
C GLY A 164 17.83 16.02 -17.85
N SER A 165 17.20 15.68 -16.74
CA SER A 165 17.61 14.57 -15.87
C SER A 165 17.54 13.20 -16.59
N ALA A 166 16.70 13.08 -17.62
CA ALA A 166 16.56 11.85 -18.41
C ALA A 166 17.73 11.60 -19.38
N ASP A 167 18.61 12.57 -19.58
CA ASP A 167 19.68 12.48 -20.58
C ASP A 167 20.91 11.73 -20.10
N ALA A 168 20.99 11.40 -18.81
CA ALA A 168 22.08 10.56 -18.28
C ALA A 168 22.05 9.15 -18.92
N PRO A 169 23.22 8.63 -19.36
CA PRO A 169 23.30 7.33 -20.01
C PRO A 169 22.66 6.21 -19.16
N GLY A 170 21.76 5.44 -19.76
CA GLY A 170 21.06 4.31 -19.10
C GLY A 170 19.87 4.69 -18.23
N VAL A 171 19.67 5.95 -17.86
CA VAL A 171 18.51 6.39 -17.08
C VAL A 171 17.24 6.26 -17.91
N ARG A 172 17.25 6.77 -19.14
CA ARG A 172 16.12 6.67 -20.08
C ARG A 172 15.72 5.22 -20.37
N ASP A 173 16.70 4.33 -20.59
CA ASP A 173 16.44 2.90 -20.82
C ASP A 173 15.85 2.22 -19.58
N SER A 174 16.29 2.61 -18.40
CA SER A 174 15.74 2.10 -17.13
C SER A 174 14.32 2.57 -16.91
N LEU A 175 14.04 3.85 -17.18
CA LEU A 175 12.70 4.43 -17.11
C LEU A 175 11.76 3.77 -18.12
N ASN A 176 12.18 3.62 -19.37
CA ASN A 176 11.39 2.95 -20.41
C ASN A 176 11.05 1.50 -20.05
N ARG A 177 12.02 0.77 -19.45
CA ARG A 177 11.76 -0.59 -18.96
C ARG A 177 10.80 -0.63 -17.76
N ALA A 178 10.84 0.36 -16.89
CA ALA A 178 9.89 0.48 -15.79
C ALA A 178 8.50 0.82 -16.35
N ASN A 179 8.41 1.81 -17.23
CA ASN A 179 7.17 2.27 -17.84
C ASN A 179 6.47 1.16 -18.63
N SER A 180 7.22 0.29 -19.33
CA SER A 180 6.63 -0.83 -20.07
C SER A 180 5.93 -1.88 -19.21
N LYS A 181 6.08 -1.82 -17.90
CA LYS A 181 5.44 -2.74 -16.93
C LYS A 181 4.29 -2.10 -16.16
N VAL A 182 4.05 -0.81 -16.36
CA VAL A 182 2.93 -0.13 -15.70
C VAL A 182 1.63 -0.63 -16.32
N MET A 183 0.75 -1.15 -15.49
CA MET A 183 -0.61 -1.47 -15.90
C MET A 183 -1.45 -0.20 -15.84
N PRO A 184 -2.15 0.19 -16.92
CA PRO A 184 -3.06 1.33 -16.90
C PRO A 184 -4.02 1.24 -15.71
N THR A 185 -3.99 2.24 -14.87
CA THR A 185 -4.75 2.27 -13.62
C THR A 185 -5.42 3.63 -13.46
N VAL A 186 -6.68 3.64 -13.09
CA VAL A 186 -7.46 4.87 -12.84
C VAL A 186 -8.13 4.75 -11.47
N ARG A 187 -7.92 5.73 -10.60
CA ARG A 187 -8.66 5.87 -9.35
C ARG A 187 -10.04 6.43 -9.65
N LEU A 188 -11.11 5.78 -9.20
CA LEU A 188 -12.44 6.34 -9.29
C LEU A 188 -12.56 7.58 -8.41
N SER A 189 -13.31 8.56 -8.89
CA SER A 189 -13.53 9.84 -8.21
C SER A 189 -14.78 9.83 -7.32
N SER A 190 -15.72 8.96 -7.61
CA SER A 190 -17.03 8.89 -6.95
C SER A 190 -17.01 8.20 -5.60
N VAL A 191 -15.98 7.37 -5.34
CA VAL A 191 -15.83 6.60 -4.11
C VAL A 191 -14.37 6.60 -3.66
N SER A 192 -14.13 6.25 -2.40
CA SER A 192 -12.78 6.21 -1.85
C SER A 192 -12.05 4.92 -2.24
N ALA A 193 -10.78 5.02 -2.61
CA ALA A 193 -9.82 3.92 -2.79
C ALA A 193 -10.29 2.76 -3.70
N ALA A 194 -11.07 3.08 -4.74
CA ALA A 194 -11.45 2.15 -5.80
C ALA A 194 -10.60 2.42 -7.05
N TYR A 195 -10.01 1.36 -7.61
CA TYR A 195 -9.06 1.45 -8.71
C TYR A 195 -9.46 0.51 -9.85
N TRP A 196 -9.77 1.11 -10.99
CA TRP A 196 -9.88 0.40 -12.26
C TRP A 196 -8.49 0.08 -12.79
N VAL A 197 -8.28 -1.12 -13.31
CA VAL A 197 -6.98 -1.54 -13.86
C VAL A 197 -7.18 -2.38 -15.11
N ASP A 198 -6.40 -2.06 -16.14
CA ASP A 198 -6.28 -2.85 -17.36
C ASP A 198 -5.04 -3.75 -17.25
N MET A 199 -5.24 -5.07 -17.33
CA MET A 199 -4.17 -6.07 -17.30
C MET A 199 -3.88 -6.65 -18.69
N GLY A 200 -4.39 -5.99 -19.74
CA GLY A 200 -4.19 -6.32 -21.14
C GLY A 200 -5.27 -7.24 -21.72
N ASP A 201 -5.49 -8.39 -21.13
CA ASP A 201 -6.53 -9.36 -21.54
C ASP A 201 -7.83 -9.21 -20.74
N LYS A 202 -7.77 -8.52 -19.61
CA LYS A 202 -8.89 -8.32 -18.68
C LYS A 202 -8.78 -7.01 -17.95
N THR A 203 -9.93 -6.44 -17.64
CA THR A 203 -10.04 -5.26 -16.79
C THR A 203 -10.70 -5.63 -15.46
N PHE A 204 -10.26 -4.95 -14.40
CA PHE A 204 -10.75 -5.19 -13.04
C PHE A 204 -11.04 -3.88 -12.31
N LEU A 205 -12.00 -3.95 -11.41
CA LEU A 205 -12.14 -2.97 -10.33
C LEU A 205 -11.64 -3.61 -9.03
N ARG A 206 -10.66 -2.97 -8.38
CA ARG A 206 -10.12 -3.35 -7.07
C ARG A 206 -10.48 -2.24 -6.09
N TRP A 207 -11.06 -2.60 -4.96
CA TRP A 207 -11.56 -1.60 -4.01
C TRP A 207 -11.09 -1.90 -2.60
N VAL A 208 -10.26 -1.04 -2.03
CA VAL A 208 -9.81 -1.18 -0.63
C VAL A 208 -10.90 -0.64 0.28
N LEU A 209 -11.39 -1.45 1.20
CA LEU A 209 -12.51 -1.10 2.06
C LEU A 209 -12.08 -1.02 3.54
N PRO A 210 -12.50 0.04 4.29
CA PRO A 210 -12.00 0.32 5.64
C PRO A 210 -12.67 -0.51 6.75
N TYR A 211 -13.47 -1.51 6.39
CA TYR A 211 -14.26 -2.27 7.35
C TYR A 211 -13.52 -3.52 7.84
N PRO A 212 -13.82 -4.00 9.07
CA PRO A 212 -13.32 -5.26 9.56
C PRO A 212 -13.66 -6.41 8.62
N GLU A 213 -12.69 -7.30 8.38
CA GLU A 213 -12.82 -8.40 7.42
C GLU A 213 -14.07 -9.26 7.68
N GLU A 214 -14.36 -9.59 8.95
CA GLU A 214 -15.51 -10.44 9.27
C GLU A 214 -16.83 -9.79 8.89
N GLN A 215 -16.96 -8.49 9.12
CA GLN A 215 -18.16 -7.73 8.75
C GLN A 215 -18.33 -7.69 7.23
N LEU A 216 -17.24 -7.41 6.49
CA LEU A 216 -17.25 -7.42 5.03
C LEU A 216 -17.60 -8.79 4.46
N LEU A 217 -17.01 -9.86 4.96
CA LEU A 217 -17.32 -11.22 4.50
C LEU A 217 -18.78 -11.59 4.74
N ASN A 218 -19.37 -11.14 5.85
CA ASN A 218 -20.81 -11.34 6.11
C ASN A 218 -21.67 -10.53 5.14
N ALA A 219 -21.31 -9.26 4.89
CA ALA A 219 -22.03 -8.42 3.93
C ALA A 219 -21.95 -8.99 2.50
N PHE A 220 -20.76 -9.37 2.05
CA PHE A 220 -20.62 -10.03 0.73
C PHE A 220 -21.37 -11.36 0.64
N ALA A 221 -21.45 -12.14 1.72
CA ALA A 221 -22.23 -13.37 1.76
C ALA A 221 -23.72 -13.09 1.56
N ARG A 222 -24.26 -12.04 2.20
CA ARG A 222 -25.64 -11.60 2.01
C ARG A 222 -25.89 -11.14 0.56
N LEU A 223 -25.01 -10.28 0.05
CA LEU A 223 -25.09 -9.77 -1.32
C LEU A 223 -25.02 -10.91 -2.35
N HIS A 224 -24.10 -11.86 -2.16
CA HIS A 224 -23.99 -13.03 -3.03
C HIS A 224 -25.22 -13.93 -2.99
N ALA A 225 -25.73 -14.23 -1.80
CA ALA A 225 -26.95 -15.04 -1.65
C ALA A 225 -28.19 -14.35 -2.27
N ALA A 226 -28.21 -13.02 -2.28
CA ALA A 226 -29.27 -12.21 -2.90
C ALA A 226 -29.05 -11.96 -4.41
N GLY A 227 -27.94 -12.44 -5.01
CA GLY A 227 -27.58 -12.18 -6.41
C GLY A 227 -27.24 -10.70 -6.69
N LYS A 228 -26.73 -9.98 -5.68
CA LYS A 228 -26.41 -8.54 -5.74
C LYS A 228 -24.93 -8.25 -5.55
N ASP A 229 -24.06 -9.19 -5.83
CA ASP A 229 -22.61 -9.08 -5.68
C ASP A 229 -21.89 -8.53 -6.93
N THR A 230 -22.64 -8.10 -7.95
CA THR A 230 -22.13 -7.46 -9.16
C THR A 230 -22.36 -5.95 -9.14
N LEU A 231 -21.61 -5.21 -9.95
CA LEU A 231 -21.76 -3.76 -10.09
C LEU A 231 -22.99 -3.44 -10.94
N ALA A 232 -23.98 -2.77 -10.36
CA ALA A 232 -25.26 -2.49 -11.04
C ALA A 232 -25.05 -1.64 -12.30
N GLY A 233 -25.61 -2.11 -13.45
CA GLY A 233 -25.49 -1.41 -14.72
C GLY A 233 -24.13 -1.55 -15.43
N VAL A 234 -23.19 -2.31 -14.84
CA VAL A 234 -21.90 -2.65 -15.44
C VAL A 234 -21.79 -4.16 -15.57
N PRO A 235 -21.58 -4.70 -16.78
CA PRO A 235 -21.30 -6.11 -16.96
C PRO A 235 -20.05 -6.49 -16.16
N SER A 236 -20.23 -7.17 -15.04
CA SER A 236 -19.15 -7.47 -14.12
C SER A 236 -19.38 -8.79 -13.39
N ARG A 237 -18.30 -9.36 -12.91
CA ARG A 237 -18.30 -10.59 -12.11
C ARG A 237 -17.47 -10.39 -10.86
N PHE A 238 -18.05 -10.64 -9.69
CA PHE A 238 -17.26 -10.70 -8.46
C PHE A 238 -16.35 -11.91 -8.47
N VAL A 239 -15.03 -11.68 -8.49
CA VAL A 239 -14.01 -12.72 -8.57
C VAL A 239 -13.67 -13.27 -7.20
N GLY A 240 -13.67 -12.41 -6.19
CA GLY A 240 -13.29 -12.70 -4.82
C GLY A 240 -12.61 -11.50 -4.17
N SER A 241 -11.81 -11.76 -3.16
CA SER A 241 -11.06 -10.71 -2.46
C SER A 241 -9.68 -11.21 -2.04
N PHE A 242 -8.77 -10.29 -1.79
CA PHE A 242 -7.50 -10.57 -1.14
C PHE A 242 -7.29 -9.64 0.05
N ARG A 243 -6.32 -9.98 0.90
CA ARG A 243 -5.92 -9.15 2.04
C ARG A 243 -4.72 -8.31 1.67
N ALA A 244 -4.77 -7.03 2.02
CA ALA A 244 -3.68 -6.08 1.89
C ALA A 244 -3.58 -5.28 3.19
N ASP A 245 -2.46 -5.34 3.87
CA ASP A 245 -2.18 -4.58 5.11
C ASP A 245 -3.35 -4.56 6.11
N GLY A 246 -3.98 -5.72 6.32
CA GLY A 246 -5.09 -5.90 7.27
C GLY A 246 -6.47 -5.48 6.76
N LEU A 247 -6.57 -4.96 5.55
CA LEU A 247 -7.83 -4.65 4.89
C LEU A 247 -8.20 -5.69 3.84
N LEU A 248 -9.50 -5.81 3.56
CA LEU A 248 -10.00 -6.66 2.50
C LEU A 248 -10.18 -5.86 1.22
N VAL A 249 -9.70 -6.40 0.11
CA VAL A 249 -9.78 -5.80 -1.22
C VAL A 249 -10.62 -6.70 -2.12
N PRO A 250 -11.94 -6.45 -2.24
CA PRO A 250 -12.78 -7.10 -3.22
C PRO A 250 -12.37 -6.74 -4.64
N VAL A 251 -12.58 -7.70 -5.56
CA VAL A 251 -12.20 -7.60 -6.96
C VAL A 251 -13.37 -7.99 -7.85
N TRP A 252 -13.72 -7.11 -8.78
CA TRP A 252 -14.66 -7.40 -9.87
C TRP A 252 -13.89 -7.45 -11.19
N GLU A 253 -14.07 -8.50 -11.93
CA GLU A 253 -13.70 -8.57 -13.35
C GLU A 253 -14.80 -7.83 -14.14
N LEU A 254 -14.36 -6.87 -14.94
CA LEU A 254 -15.25 -6.11 -15.83
C LEU A 254 -15.34 -6.89 -17.16
N ILE A 255 -16.55 -7.05 -17.64
CA ILE A 255 -16.83 -7.72 -18.89
C ILE A 255 -17.09 -6.63 -19.93
N GLU A 256 -16.67 -6.82 -21.19
CA GLU A 256 -16.90 -5.86 -22.27
C GLU A 256 -16.20 -4.52 -22.08
N ASP A 257 -14.89 -4.44 -22.21
CA ASP A 257 -14.05 -3.21 -22.28
C ASP A 257 -14.64 -1.96 -21.58
N THR A 258 -15.20 -2.17 -20.38
CA THR A 258 -15.82 -1.09 -19.61
C THR A 258 -14.76 -0.12 -19.11
N PRO A 259 -14.76 1.15 -19.56
CA PRO A 259 -13.77 2.13 -19.09
C PRO A 259 -14.02 2.55 -17.63
N ALA A 260 -13.02 3.11 -16.98
CA ALA A 260 -13.12 3.58 -15.60
C ALA A 260 -14.31 4.51 -15.36
N ALA A 261 -14.55 5.46 -16.28
CA ALA A 261 -15.68 6.40 -16.20
C ALA A 261 -17.05 5.69 -16.20
N GLY A 262 -17.14 4.51 -16.83
CA GLY A 262 -18.36 3.69 -16.81
C GLY A 262 -18.64 3.03 -15.45
N CYS A 263 -17.63 2.94 -14.58
CA CYS A 263 -17.74 2.33 -13.27
C CYS A 263 -18.18 3.30 -12.17
N GLU A 264 -18.10 4.62 -12.37
CA GLU A 264 -18.31 5.64 -11.32
C GLU A 264 -19.72 5.54 -10.68
N ALA A 265 -20.77 5.56 -11.47
CA ALA A 265 -22.14 5.48 -10.96
C ALA A 265 -22.44 4.12 -10.31
N ALA A 266 -21.90 3.04 -10.88
CA ALA A 266 -22.06 1.70 -10.35
C ALA A 266 -21.36 1.54 -9.00
N ALA A 267 -20.17 2.13 -8.83
CA ALA A 267 -19.43 2.13 -7.56
C ALA A 267 -20.19 2.88 -6.47
N THR A 268 -20.72 4.07 -6.74
CA THR A 268 -21.56 4.82 -5.80
C THR A 268 -22.80 4.03 -5.37
N THR A 269 -23.47 3.38 -6.33
CA THR A 269 -24.63 2.55 -6.04
C THR A 269 -24.27 1.35 -5.18
N TYR A 270 -23.12 0.72 -5.47
CA TYR A 270 -22.64 -0.44 -4.71
C TYR A 270 -22.18 -0.04 -3.30
N GLU A 271 -21.54 1.12 -3.13
CA GLU A 271 -21.17 1.66 -1.82
C GLU A 271 -22.40 1.82 -0.92
N SER A 272 -23.47 2.41 -1.45
CA SER A 272 -24.72 2.58 -0.71
C SER A 272 -25.35 1.23 -0.33
N LEU A 273 -25.40 0.29 -1.26
CA LEU A 273 -25.90 -1.05 -1.02
C LEU A 273 -25.05 -1.82 0.01
N LEU A 274 -23.75 -1.67 -0.06
CA LEU A 274 -22.82 -2.28 0.90
C LEU A 274 -23.01 -1.69 2.30
N ALA A 275 -23.16 -0.37 2.41
CA ALA A 275 -23.40 0.30 3.68
C ALA A 275 -24.72 -0.16 4.33
N GLU A 276 -25.80 -0.29 3.56
CA GLU A 276 -27.07 -0.86 4.04
C GLU A 276 -26.89 -2.30 4.52
N THR A 277 -26.15 -3.11 3.76
CA THR A 277 -25.92 -4.52 4.09
C THR A 277 -25.04 -4.70 5.32
N LEU A 278 -24.05 -3.83 5.53
CA LEU A 278 -23.19 -3.81 6.72
C LEU A 278 -23.96 -3.45 8.00
N ALA A 279 -25.03 -2.67 7.89
CA ALA A 279 -25.87 -2.30 9.01
C ALA A 279 -26.72 -3.49 9.52
N ASP A 280 -26.92 -4.54 8.70
CA ASP A 280 -27.61 -5.75 9.12
C ASP A 280 -26.67 -6.65 9.95
N THR A 281 -26.87 -6.67 11.26
CA THR A 281 -26.13 -7.50 12.23
C THR A 281 -26.84 -8.81 12.58
N SER A 282 -27.94 -9.15 11.91
CA SER A 282 -28.66 -10.39 12.17
C SER A 282 -27.78 -11.63 11.87
N PRO A 283 -28.05 -12.79 12.51
CA PRO A 283 -27.32 -14.01 12.18
C PRO A 283 -27.52 -14.40 10.72
N LEU A 284 -26.44 -14.85 10.08
CA LEU A 284 -26.49 -15.33 8.69
C LEU A 284 -27.46 -16.51 8.56
N THR A 285 -28.25 -16.52 7.51
CA THR A 285 -29.10 -17.66 7.08
C THR A 285 -28.24 -18.84 6.61
N SER A 286 -28.85 -19.99 6.33
CA SER A 286 -28.14 -21.16 5.80
C SER A 286 -27.47 -20.89 4.44
N ASP A 287 -28.15 -20.12 3.57
CA ASP A 287 -27.66 -19.83 2.23
C ASP A 287 -26.51 -18.79 2.28
N GLU A 288 -26.62 -17.78 3.14
CA GLU A 288 -25.56 -16.82 3.39
C GLU A 288 -24.31 -17.46 4.00
N ARG A 289 -24.47 -18.42 4.95
CA ARG A 289 -23.33 -19.19 5.48
C ARG A 289 -22.64 -20.01 4.40
N ARG A 290 -23.41 -20.60 3.48
CA ARG A 290 -22.85 -21.34 2.33
C ARG A 290 -22.11 -20.40 1.40
N ALA A 291 -22.69 -19.23 1.08
CA ALA A 291 -22.07 -18.18 0.31
C ALA A 291 -20.74 -17.72 0.95
N ARG A 292 -20.73 -17.42 2.26
CA ARG A 292 -19.54 -17.05 3.00
C ARG A 292 -18.41 -18.07 2.90
N ALA A 293 -18.73 -19.35 3.08
CA ALA A 293 -17.76 -20.42 2.93
C ALA A 293 -17.17 -20.49 1.51
N GLY A 294 -18.01 -20.29 0.49
CA GLY A 294 -17.59 -20.20 -0.91
C GLY A 294 -16.66 -19.02 -1.17
N LEU A 295 -16.93 -17.85 -0.60
CA LEU A 295 -16.13 -16.64 -0.74
C LEU A 295 -14.76 -16.79 -0.05
N GLN A 296 -14.71 -17.38 1.14
CA GLN A 296 -13.44 -17.65 1.84
C GLN A 296 -12.52 -18.58 1.05
N ASN A 297 -13.07 -19.54 0.31
CA ASN A 297 -12.29 -20.44 -0.55
C ASN A 297 -11.82 -19.80 -1.86
N ARG A 298 -12.39 -18.65 -2.26
CA ARG A 298 -12.00 -17.86 -3.44
C ARG A 298 -11.03 -16.72 -3.10
N GLN A 299 -10.27 -16.84 -2.01
CA GLN A 299 -9.27 -15.84 -1.69
C GLN A 299 -8.17 -15.86 -2.75
N ILE A 300 -8.02 -14.73 -3.42
CA ILE A 300 -7.00 -14.54 -4.46
C ILE A 300 -5.67 -14.30 -3.76
N THR A 301 -4.65 -15.06 -4.12
CA THR A 301 -3.27 -14.73 -3.73
C THR A 301 -2.66 -13.90 -4.83
N LEU A 302 -2.33 -12.65 -4.56
CA LEU A 302 -1.48 -11.86 -5.47
C LEU A 302 -0.09 -12.52 -5.50
N ARG A 303 0.37 -12.90 -6.68
CA ARG A 303 1.72 -13.41 -6.93
C ARG A 303 2.52 -12.39 -7.71
#